data_4b77bef0ef24675ec9cd37c9f09ed2f9
#
_entry.id   4b77bef0ef24675ec9cd37c9f09ed2f9
#
_cell.length_a   1.000
_cell.length_b   1.000
_cell.length_c   1.000
_cell.angle_alpha   90.00
_cell.angle_beta   90.00
_cell.angle_gamma   90.00
#
_symmetry.space_group_name_H-M   'P 1'
#
loop_
_entity.id
_entity.type
_entity.pdbx_description
1 polymer ?
#
loop_
_entity_poly.entity_id
_entity_poly.type
_entity_poly.pdbx_seq_one_letter_code
_entity_poly.pdbx_strand_id
1 'polypeptide(L)'
;GGTWEGWWEFPGGKIEHGENVFQALNRELIEELDINVNPIKIEEKVNFDYGNRKIELTIINCGIISGVQITLIEHEEMRWLSQEELLDVNWLPADRPILEKWFNRGLPNLPLD
;
A
#
# COMPACT_ATOMS: atom_id res chain seq x y z
N GLY A 1 -4.54 -9.01 13.50
CA GLY A 1 -5.50 -9.05 14.58
C GLY A 1 -5.63 -7.74 15.33
N GLY A 2 -6.25 -7.77 16.45
CA GLY A 2 -6.48 -6.60 17.28
C GLY A 2 -7.66 -5.77 16.80
N THR A 3 -7.61 -4.45 17.08
CA THR A 3 -8.71 -3.53 16.85
C THR A 3 -9.13 -3.41 15.39
N TRP A 4 -8.20 -3.61 14.49
CA TRP A 4 -8.40 -3.37 13.07
C TRP A 4 -8.55 -4.64 12.24
N GLU A 5 -8.88 -5.73 12.85
CA GLU A 5 -9.14 -6.98 12.15
C GLU A 5 -10.31 -6.81 11.18
N GLY A 6 -10.13 -7.31 9.95
CA GLY A 6 -11.13 -7.18 8.88
C GLY A 6 -11.06 -5.88 8.09
N TRP A 7 -10.19 -4.95 8.48
CA TRP A 7 -9.97 -3.71 7.77
C TRP A 7 -8.88 -3.90 6.71
N TRP A 8 -8.91 -3.06 5.69
CA TRP A 8 -8.00 -3.17 4.54
C TRP A 8 -6.94 -2.10 4.59
N GLU A 9 -5.76 -2.44 4.08
CA GLU A 9 -4.64 -1.51 3.97
C GLU A 9 -3.81 -1.82 2.73
N PHE A 10 -2.96 -0.88 2.33
CA PHE A 10 -1.95 -1.15 1.32
C PHE A 10 -0.97 -2.22 1.84
N PRO A 11 -0.45 -3.09 0.96
CA PRO A 11 0.62 -3.99 1.37
C PRO A 11 1.88 -3.20 1.70
N GLY A 12 2.66 -3.70 2.64
CA GLY A 12 3.88 -3.05 3.08
C GLY A 12 4.06 -3.17 4.58
N GLY A 13 5.00 -2.43 5.12
CA GLY A 13 5.27 -2.48 6.54
C GLY A 13 6.27 -1.42 6.97
N LYS A 14 6.90 -1.65 8.11
CA LYS A 14 7.83 -0.70 8.72
C LYS A 14 9.15 -0.65 7.96
N ILE A 15 9.71 0.55 7.88
CA ILE A 15 11.06 0.76 7.36
C ILE A 15 12.04 0.37 8.47
N GLU A 16 12.96 -0.53 8.17
CA GLU A 16 13.95 -0.97 9.12
C GLU A 16 15.22 -0.12 9.04
N HIS A 17 16.04 -0.20 10.08
CA HIS A 17 17.30 0.53 10.14
C HIS A 17 18.18 0.18 8.93
N GLY A 18 18.69 1.22 8.27
CA GLY A 18 19.56 1.04 7.10
C GLY A 18 18.84 0.88 5.77
N GLU A 19 17.50 0.85 5.77
CA GLU A 19 16.70 0.79 4.55
C GLU A 19 16.19 2.16 4.13
N ASN A 20 16.10 2.40 2.82
CA ASN A 20 15.26 3.49 2.31
C ASN A 20 13.84 2.94 2.09
N VAL A 21 12.90 3.84 1.75
CA VAL A 21 11.49 3.45 1.59
C VAL A 21 11.28 2.43 0.47
N PHE A 22 12.06 2.51 -0.61
CA PHE A 22 11.93 1.58 -1.73
C PHE A 22 12.43 0.17 -1.35
N GLN A 23 13.54 0.10 -0.62
CA GLN A 23 14.09 -1.18 -0.13
C GLN A 23 13.13 -1.84 0.85
N ALA A 24 12.55 -1.03 1.77
CA ALA A 24 11.60 -1.54 2.74
C ALA A 24 10.36 -2.13 2.05
N LEU A 25 9.82 -1.43 1.05
CA LEU A 25 8.65 -1.91 0.33
C LEU A 25 8.93 -3.24 -0.38
N ASN A 26 10.05 -3.32 -1.10
CA ASN A 26 10.39 -4.56 -1.82
C ASN A 26 10.56 -5.73 -0.85
N ARG A 27 11.25 -5.51 0.27
CA ARG A 27 11.41 -6.54 1.30
C ARG A 27 10.06 -6.99 1.86
N GLU A 28 9.19 -6.04 2.21
CA GLU A 28 7.88 -6.37 2.76
C GLU A 28 7.00 -7.15 1.77
N LEU A 29 7.03 -6.77 0.49
CA LEU A 29 6.23 -7.48 -0.51
C LEU A 29 6.76 -8.88 -0.80
N ILE A 30 8.06 -9.10 -0.71
CA ILE A 30 8.63 -10.45 -0.77
C ILE A 30 8.12 -11.27 0.42
N GLU A 31 8.15 -10.71 1.62
CA GLU A 31 7.72 -11.40 2.83
C GLU A 31 6.22 -11.71 2.84
N GLU A 32 5.41 -10.77 2.37
CA GLU A 32 3.96 -10.88 2.46
C GLU A 32 3.31 -11.59 1.27
N LEU A 33 3.82 -11.35 0.06
CA LEU A 33 3.17 -11.76 -1.18
C LEU A 33 4.08 -12.58 -2.09
N ASP A 34 5.32 -12.79 -1.70
CA ASP A 34 6.33 -13.49 -2.50
C ASP A 34 6.47 -12.90 -3.90
N ILE A 35 6.51 -11.57 -4.00
CA ILE A 35 6.76 -10.87 -5.25
C ILE A 35 7.89 -9.86 -5.10
N ASN A 36 8.60 -9.65 -6.19
CA ASN A 36 9.55 -8.55 -6.33
C ASN A 36 8.86 -7.41 -7.09
N VAL A 37 9.03 -6.20 -6.60
CA VAL A 37 8.54 -5.01 -7.28
C VAL A 37 9.70 -4.08 -7.59
N ASN A 38 9.46 -3.18 -8.51
CA ASN A 38 10.43 -2.16 -8.90
C ASN A 38 9.85 -0.79 -8.51
N PRO A 39 10.06 -0.36 -7.26
CA PRO A 39 9.49 0.91 -6.82
C PRO A 39 10.05 2.06 -7.65
N ILE A 40 9.18 2.97 -8.10
CA ILE A 40 9.56 4.00 -9.05
C ILE A 40 9.44 5.39 -8.44
N LYS A 41 8.32 5.68 -7.77
CA LYS A 41 8.00 7.04 -7.37
C LYS A 41 7.17 7.07 -6.09
N ILE A 42 7.47 8.01 -5.20
CA ILE A 42 6.62 8.31 -4.05
C ILE A 42 5.45 9.16 -4.54
N GLU A 43 4.23 8.65 -4.35
CA GLU A 43 3.02 9.36 -4.73
C GLU A 43 2.48 10.24 -3.61
N GLU A 44 2.50 9.74 -2.38
CA GLU A 44 1.92 10.45 -1.23
C GLU A 44 2.73 10.16 0.03
N LYS A 45 2.81 11.16 0.91
CA LYS A 45 3.27 10.99 2.28
C LYS A 45 2.20 11.54 3.20
N VAL A 46 1.75 10.74 4.13
CA VAL A 46 0.65 11.10 5.03
C VAL A 46 1.07 10.83 6.46
N ASN A 47 0.80 11.80 7.33
CA ASN A 47 0.94 11.61 8.77
C ASN A 47 -0.46 11.44 9.35
N PHE A 48 -0.65 10.39 10.14
CA PHE A 48 -1.93 10.10 10.75
C PHE A 48 -1.74 9.75 12.23
N ASP A 49 -2.61 10.31 13.06
CA ASP A 49 -2.57 10.09 14.50
C ASP A 49 -3.79 9.25 14.91
N TYR A 50 -3.53 8.02 15.37
CA TYR A 50 -4.57 7.13 15.88
C TYR A 50 -4.89 7.39 17.35
N GLY A 51 -4.31 8.44 17.95
CA GLY A 51 -4.51 8.76 19.35
C GLY A 51 -3.42 8.18 20.25
N ASN A 52 -3.23 6.88 20.18
CA ASN A 52 -2.18 6.19 20.93
C ASN A 52 -0.92 5.95 20.11
N ARG A 53 -0.94 6.26 18.82
CA ARG A 53 0.14 5.97 17.91
C ARG A 53 0.09 6.89 16.69
N LYS A 54 1.24 7.44 16.34
CA LYS A 54 1.39 8.26 15.13
C LYS A 54 2.03 7.45 14.03
N ILE A 55 1.50 7.54 12.82
CA ILE A 55 1.98 6.81 11.66
C ILE A 55 2.35 7.80 10.56
N GLU A 56 3.50 7.59 9.94
CA GLU A 56 3.86 8.21 8.68
C GLU A 56 3.72 7.14 7.59
N LEU A 57 2.83 7.39 6.63
CA LEU A 57 2.55 6.47 5.54
C LEU A 57 3.14 7.01 4.24
N THR A 58 4.01 6.24 3.62
CA THR A 58 4.58 6.56 2.31
C THR A 58 4.01 5.63 1.26
N ILE A 59 3.28 6.18 0.30
CA ILE A 59 2.65 5.41 -0.78
C ILE A 59 3.51 5.51 -2.02
N ILE A 60 3.88 4.35 -2.56
CA ILE A 60 4.86 4.24 -3.64
C ILE A 60 4.21 3.64 -4.88
N ASN A 61 4.48 4.27 -6.02
CA ASN A 61 4.06 3.76 -7.32
C ASN A 61 5.12 2.81 -7.83
N CYS A 62 4.73 1.57 -8.08
CA CYS A 62 5.61 0.51 -8.58
C CYS A 62 5.37 0.23 -10.07
N GLY A 63 4.56 1.04 -10.75
CA GLY A 63 4.20 0.82 -12.13
C GLY A 63 3.27 -0.36 -12.31
N ILE A 64 3.26 -0.92 -13.51
CA ILE A 64 2.43 -2.08 -13.83
C ILE A 64 3.15 -3.35 -13.40
N ILE A 65 2.47 -4.18 -12.64
CA ILE A 65 2.95 -5.50 -12.26
C ILE A 65 2.17 -6.51 -13.08
N SER A 66 2.86 -7.24 -13.93
CA SER A 66 2.22 -8.24 -14.80
C SER A 66 3.02 -9.54 -14.80
N GLY A 67 2.34 -10.66 -15.07
CA GLY A 67 3.00 -11.95 -15.16
C GLY A 67 3.51 -12.50 -13.83
N VAL A 68 3.15 -11.89 -12.70
CA VAL A 68 3.57 -12.36 -11.39
C VAL A 68 2.49 -13.24 -10.78
N GLN A 69 2.92 -14.26 -10.06
CA GLN A 69 2.03 -15.08 -9.26
C GLN A 69 2.16 -14.62 -7.81
N ILE A 70 1.04 -14.17 -7.23
CA ILE A 70 1.01 -13.72 -5.86
C ILE A 70 0.68 -14.88 -4.94
N THR A 71 1.50 -15.04 -3.90
CA THR A 71 1.28 -16.04 -2.86
C THR A 71 1.05 -15.32 -1.54
N LEU A 72 -0.12 -15.48 -0.96
CA LEU A 72 -0.44 -14.85 0.33
C LEU A 72 0.28 -15.62 1.44
N ILE A 73 1.25 -14.99 2.08
CA ILE A 73 2.05 -15.59 3.14
C ILE A 73 1.54 -15.17 4.51
N GLU A 74 1.32 -13.85 4.70
CA GLU A 74 0.94 -13.29 6.00
C GLU A 74 -0.48 -12.72 6.03
N HIS A 75 -1.14 -12.61 4.87
CA HIS A 75 -2.47 -12.05 4.76
C HIS A 75 -3.47 -13.12 4.33
N GLU A 76 -4.73 -12.96 4.76
CA GLU A 76 -5.80 -13.88 4.37
C GLU A 76 -6.35 -13.58 2.99
N GLU A 77 -6.28 -12.33 2.55
CA GLU A 77 -6.92 -11.89 1.32
C GLU A 77 -6.18 -10.72 0.69
N MET A 78 -6.24 -10.65 -0.64
CA MET A 78 -5.70 -9.56 -1.42
C MET A 78 -6.65 -9.26 -2.57
N ARG A 79 -6.77 -7.98 -2.94
CA ARG A 79 -7.60 -7.57 -4.06
C ARG A 79 -6.87 -6.53 -4.92
N TRP A 80 -7.04 -6.68 -6.24
CA TRP A 80 -6.73 -5.63 -7.19
C TRP A 80 -7.98 -4.78 -7.38
N LEU A 81 -7.85 -3.45 -7.25
CA LEU A 81 -8.97 -2.54 -7.34
C LEU A 81 -8.77 -1.57 -8.51
N SER A 82 -9.79 -1.41 -9.34
CA SER A 82 -9.85 -0.31 -10.29
C SER A 82 -10.23 0.98 -9.56
N GLN A 83 -10.17 2.09 -10.26
CA GLN A 83 -10.59 3.38 -9.66
C GLN A 83 -12.01 3.31 -9.12
N GLU A 84 -12.93 2.71 -9.86
CA GLU A 84 -14.34 2.62 -9.49
C GLU A 84 -14.56 1.74 -8.26
N GLU A 85 -13.63 0.85 -7.98
CA GLU A 85 -13.73 -0.09 -6.86
C GLU A 85 -13.00 0.37 -5.60
N LEU A 86 -12.29 1.50 -5.66
CA LEU A 86 -11.40 1.90 -4.55
C LEU A 86 -12.10 2.02 -3.21
N LEU A 87 -13.37 2.40 -3.18
CA LEU A 87 -14.11 2.56 -1.93
C LEU A 87 -15.00 1.35 -1.59
N ASP A 88 -14.85 0.24 -2.32
CA ASP A 88 -15.63 -0.98 -2.07
C ASP A 88 -15.16 -1.74 -0.83
N VAL A 89 -14.00 -1.43 -0.31
CA VAL A 89 -13.45 -2.08 0.87
C VAL A 89 -13.35 -1.10 2.03
N ASN A 90 -13.30 -1.63 3.24
CA ASN A 90 -13.26 -0.84 4.45
C ASN A 90 -11.81 -0.51 4.82
N TRP A 91 -11.30 0.59 4.31
CA TRP A 91 -9.92 1.01 4.51
C TRP A 91 -9.63 1.45 5.93
N LEU A 92 -8.42 1.17 6.42
CA LEU A 92 -7.92 1.78 7.64
C LEU A 92 -7.98 3.31 7.55
N PRO A 93 -8.24 4.00 8.68
CA PRO A 93 -8.37 5.46 8.67
C PRO A 93 -7.20 6.22 8.05
N ALA A 94 -5.96 5.75 8.25
CA ALA A 94 -4.80 6.42 7.69
C ALA A 94 -4.77 6.35 6.15
N ASP A 95 -5.32 5.28 5.57
CA ASP A 95 -5.28 5.05 4.12
C ASP A 95 -6.43 5.72 3.40
N ARG A 96 -7.59 5.80 4.04
CA ARG A 96 -8.84 6.19 3.40
C ARG A 96 -8.81 7.54 2.67
N PRO A 97 -8.23 8.62 3.22
CA PRO A 97 -8.23 9.91 2.50
C PRO A 97 -7.57 9.87 1.14
N ILE A 98 -6.51 9.07 0.99
CA ILE A 98 -5.82 8.89 -0.30
C ILE A 98 -6.75 8.21 -1.30
N LEU A 99 -7.45 7.15 -0.86
CA LEU A 99 -8.34 6.40 -1.74
C LEU A 99 -9.56 7.24 -2.15
N GLU A 100 -10.07 8.07 -1.27
CA GLU A 100 -11.16 8.99 -1.60
C GLU A 100 -10.70 10.02 -2.65
N LYS A 101 -9.49 10.55 -2.50
CA LYS A 101 -8.92 11.48 -3.47
C LYS A 101 -8.79 10.82 -4.85
N TRP A 102 -8.24 9.61 -4.90
CA TRP A 102 -8.06 8.90 -6.17
C TRP A 102 -9.39 8.45 -6.77
N PHE A 103 -10.35 8.08 -5.94
CA PHE A 103 -11.69 7.75 -6.41
C PHE A 103 -12.34 8.93 -7.13
N ASN A 104 -12.19 10.13 -6.58
CA ASN A 104 -12.83 11.34 -7.12
C ASN A 104 -12.03 11.99 -8.25
N ARG A 105 -10.71 11.90 -8.22
CA ARG A 105 -9.83 12.64 -9.15
C ARG A 105 -9.08 11.76 -10.14
N GLY A 106 -9.06 10.46 -9.93
CA GLY A 106 -8.32 9.51 -10.75
C GLY A 106 -7.10 8.95 -10.06
N LEU A 107 -6.71 7.76 -10.48
CA LEU A 107 -5.50 7.10 -10.01
C LEU A 107 -4.26 7.89 -10.45
N PRO A 108 -3.14 7.77 -9.70
CA PRO A 108 -1.88 8.34 -10.15
C PRO A 108 -1.51 7.84 -11.54
N ASN A 109 -0.91 8.72 -12.34
CA ASN A 109 -0.43 8.34 -13.66
C ASN A 109 0.73 7.36 -13.56
N LEU A 110 0.90 6.52 -14.57
CA LEU A 110 2.08 5.68 -14.65
C LEU A 110 3.31 6.57 -14.80
N PRO A 111 4.39 6.30 -14.05
CA PRO A 111 5.61 7.08 -14.20
C PRO A 111 6.17 6.92 -15.60
N LEU A 112 6.67 8.01 -16.17
CA LEU A 112 7.39 7.99 -17.43
C LEU A 112 8.83 7.56 -17.18
N ASP A 113 9.35 6.76 -18.09
CA ASP A 113 10.73 6.32 -18.02
C ASP A 113 11.71 7.46 -18.30
#